data_f8cb04d0329491fc437ae100a664e365
#
_entry.id   f8cb04d0329491fc437ae100a664e365
#
_cell.length_a   1.000
_cell.length_b   1.000
_cell.length_c   1.000
_cell.angle_alpha   90.00
_cell.angle_beta   90.00
_cell.angle_gamma   90.00
#
_symmetry.space_group_name_H-M   'P 1'
#
loop_
_entity.id
_entity.type
_entity.pdbx_description
1 polymer ?
#
loop_
_entity_poly.entity_id
_entity_poly.type
_entity_poly.pdbx_seq_one_letter_code
_entity_poly.pdbx_strand_id
1 'polypeptide(L)'
;MTFGWLAAATIGGSLLQANAAQNAANTQANAAMQGQQLLQQNYQNLSPQFNPYLQTGQQGLSQLQSQLPSLTQSFGPQQLQSNLAPNYQFMLNQGLGAQNQALNAGGGGSNIGIAGTKFAEDYASNAYQNAFNNYQTQQSNIYNKLANIAGIGQQSLANLSNLATGNATNISNLGVGAANAQAAGQVGSAGAISSGLTGAGNTYALSSLLNPANAGGATQYSSPTQAMIDQPGGISQYFNS
;
A
#
# COMPACT_ATOMS: atom_id res chain seq x y z
N MET A 1 -61.88 -13.75 26.84
CA MET A 1 -60.83 -12.69 26.98
C MET A 1 -59.39 -13.18 26.95
N THR A 2 -59.09 -14.46 26.64
CA THR A 2 -57.73 -15.02 26.70
C THR A 2 -56.94 -14.96 25.37
N PHE A 3 -57.59 -14.74 24.25
CA PHE A 3 -56.91 -14.78 22.93
C PHE A 3 -56.27 -13.46 22.52
N GLY A 4 -56.74 -12.32 23.04
CA GLY A 4 -56.09 -11.03 22.79
C GLY A 4 -54.65 -10.90 23.33
N TRP A 5 -54.34 -11.60 24.40
CA TRP A 5 -53.01 -11.66 24.99
C TRP A 5 -52.02 -12.46 24.15
N LEU A 6 -52.48 -13.49 23.47
CA LEU A 6 -51.60 -14.35 22.65
C LEU A 6 -51.22 -13.59 21.35
N ALA A 7 -52.14 -12.87 20.74
CA ALA A 7 -51.87 -12.03 19.58
C ALA A 7 -50.92 -10.84 19.92
N ALA A 8 -51.13 -10.21 21.08
CA ALA A 8 -50.28 -9.13 21.56
C ALA A 8 -48.86 -9.64 21.88
N ALA A 9 -48.69 -10.85 22.40
CA ALA A 9 -47.39 -11.45 22.67
C ALA A 9 -46.64 -11.81 21.41
N THR A 10 -47.27 -12.29 20.36
CA THR A 10 -46.62 -12.60 19.08
C THR A 10 -46.16 -11.35 18.33
N ILE A 11 -46.97 -10.28 18.30
CA ILE A 11 -46.58 -9.00 17.71
C ILE A 11 -45.46 -8.33 18.54
N GLY A 12 -45.60 -8.33 19.87
CA GLY A 12 -44.57 -7.76 20.76
C GLY A 12 -43.21 -8.48 20.62
N GLY A 13 -43.24 -9.80 20.54
CA GLY A 13 -42.01 -10.63 20.34
C GLY A 13 -41.34 -10.35 19.00
N SER A 14 -42.11 -10.22 17.91
CA SER A 14 -41.57 -9.93 16.58
C SER A 14 -41.01 -8.52 16.46
N LEU A 15 -41.59 -7.53 17.10
CA LEU A 15 -41.08 -6.15 17.15
C LEU A 15 -39.75 -6.08 17.96
N LEU A 16 -39.65 -6.81 19.06
CA LEU A 16 -38.42 -6.89 19.84
C LEU A 16 -37.30 -7.55 19.02
N GLN A 17 -37.61 -8.60 18.28
CA GLN A 17 -36.63 -9.29 17.41
C GLN A 17 -36.23 -8.42 16.23
N ALA A 18 -37.14 -7.67 15.61
CA ALA A 18 -36.83 -6.70 14.56
C ALA A 18 -35.90 -5.60 15.06
N ASN A 19 -36.19 -5.06 16.25
CA ASN A 19 -35.38 -4.01 16.84
C ASN A 19 -33.96 -4.53 17.24
N ALA A 20 -33.86 -5.75 17.74
CA ALA A 20 -32.59 -6.39 18.04
C ALA A 20 -31.75 -6.62 16.77
N ALA A 21 -32.36 -7.09 15.68
CA ALA A 21 -31.68 -7.26 14.39
C ALA A 21 -31.15 -5.94 13.84
N GLN A 22 -31.93 -4.87 13.91
CA GLN A 22 -31.57 -3.54 13.47
C GLN A 22 -30.40 -2.96 14.32
N ASN A 23 -30.48 -3.12 15.64
CA ASN A 23 -29.43 -2.66 16.54
C ASN A 23 -28.11 -3.39 16.31
N ALA A 24 -28.16 -4.71 16.10
CA ALA A 24 -26.98 -5.51 15.78
C ALA A 24 -26.35 -5.07 14.45
N ALA A 25 -27.18 -4.83 13.42
CA ALA A 25 -26.73 -4.33 12.12
C ALA A 25 -26.09 -2.94 12.22
N ASN A 26 -26.71 -2.03 12.98
CA ASN A 26 -26.15 -0.68 13.20
C ASN A 26 -24.83 -0.73 13.97
N THR A 27 -24.72 -1.59 14.97
CA THR A 27 -23.48 -1.79 15.72
C THR A 27 -22.36 -2.29 14.81
N GLN A 28 -22.63 -3.26 13.95
CA GLN A 28 -21.67 -3.80 13.01
C GLN A 28 -21.27 -2.77 11.93
N ALA A 29 -22.22 -2.02 11.41
CA ALA A 29 -21.97 -0.94 10.47
C ALA A 29 -21.11 0.17 11.10
N ASN A 30 -21.39 0.57 12.34
CA ASN A 30 -20.59 1.55 13.07
C ASN A 30 -19.19 1.07 13.34
N ALA A 31 -19.01 -0.20 13.72
CA ALA A 31 -17.68 -0.80 13.90
C ALA A 31 -16.88 -0.82 12.59
N ALA A 32 -17.52 -1.12 11.47
CA ALA A 32 -16.87 -1.08 10.17
C ALA A 32 -16.47 0.36 9.75
N MET A 33 -17.30 1.36 9.99
CA MET A 33 -16.96 2.77 9.75
C MET A 33 -15.80 3.25 10.62
N GLN A 34 -15.78 2.88 11.90
CA GLN A 34 -14.64 3.17 12.78
C GLN A 34 -13.37 2.49 12.28
N GLY A 35 -13.46 1.24 11.83
CA GLY A 35 -12.33 0.52 11.21
C GLY A 35 -11.79 1.25 9.97
N GLN A 36 -12.67 1.76 9.10
CA GLN A 36 -12.28 2.56 7.94
C GLN A 36 -11.55 3.85 8.34
N GLN A 37 -12.04 4.56 9.35
CA GLN A 37 -11.40 5.78 9.86
C GLN A 37 -10.01 5.49 10.44
N LEU A 38 -9.86 4.42 11.20
CA LEU A 38 -8.57 4.00 11.76
C LEU A 38 -7.57 3.64 10.66
N LEU A 39 -8.01 2.92 9.62
CA LEU A 39 -7.15 2.59 8.48
C LEU A 39 -6.71 3.84 7.71
N GLN A 40 -7.63 4.79 7.52
CA GLN A 40 -7.31 6.06 6.87
C GLN A 40 -6.34 6.90 7.68
N GLN A 41 -6.54 7.02 9.00
CA GLN A 41 -5.60 7.69 9.90
C GLN A 41 -4.22 7.01 9.89
N ASN A 42 -4.19 5.69 9.91
CA ASN A 42 -2.94 4.93 9.87
C ASN A 42 -2.17 5.21 8.57
N TYR A 43 -2.86 5.21 7.42
CA TYR A 43 -2.25 5.58 6.14
C TYR A 43 -1.72 7.02 6.15
N GLN A 44 -2.49 7.97 6.67
CA GLN A 44 -2.08 9.38 6.76
C GLN A 44 -0.87 9.57 7.68
N ASN A 45 -0.75 8.78 8.74
CA ASN A 45 0.37 8.84 9.66
C ASN A 45 1.64 8.16 9.12
N LEU A 46 1.47 7.06 8.36
CA LEU A 46 2.59 6.30 7.81
C LEU A 46 3.12 6.88 6.49
N SER A 47 2.24 7.38 5.63
CA SER A 47 2.61 7.92 4.32
C SER A 47 3.72 8.99 4.39
N PRO A 48 3.68 9.97 5.29
CA PRO A 48 4.73 10.99 5.41
C PRO A 48 6.09 10.43 5.82
N GLN A 49 6.14 9.27 6.48
CA GLN A 49 7.39 8.64 6.91
C GLN A 49 8.22 8.12 5.72
N PHE A 50 7.58 7.89 4.56
CA PHE A 50 8.26 7.51 3.33
C PHE A 50 8.84 8.70 2.56
N ASN A 51 8.37 9.94 2.83
CA ASN A 51 8.80 11.13 2.11
C ASN A 51 10.31 11.36 2.10
N PRO A 52 11.06 11.21 3.22
CA PRO A 52 12.50 11.40 3.21
C PRO A 52 13.21 10.40 2.28
N TYR A 53 12.75 9.16 2.25
CA TYR A 53 13.32 8.11 1.38
C TYR A 53 13.00 8.35 -0.08
N LEU A 54 11.78 8.81 -0.40
CA LEU A 54 11.39 9.20 -1.75
C LEU A 54 12.22 10.39 -2.26
N GLN A 55 12.41 11.42 -1.44
CA GLN A 55 13.25 12.58 -1.77
C GLN A 55 14.70 12.17 -1.97
N THR A 56 15.24 11.35 -1.08
CA THR A 56 16.61 10.82 -1.20
C THR A 56 16.78 10.01 -2.49
N GLY A 57 15.83 9.16 -2.82
CA GLY A 57 15.83 8.39 -4.07
C GLY A 57 15.76 9.28 -5.31
N GLN A 58 14.93 10.31 -5.31
CA GLN A 58 14.86 11.31 -6.39
C GLN A 58 16.16 12.10 -6.54
N GLN A 59 16.79 12.48 -5.43
CA GLN A 59 18.10 13.13 -5.44
C GLN A 59 19.18 12.20 -6.01
N GLY A 60 19.17 10.92 -5.62
CA GLY A 60 20.09 9.92 -6.16
C GLY A 60 19.93 9.74 -7.67
N LEU A 61 18.69 9.68 -8.14
CA LEU A 61 18.37 9.59 -9.57
C LEU A 61 18.80 10.85 -10.34
N SER A 62 18.52 12.03 -9.80
CA SER A 62 18.92 13.31 -10.38
C SER A 62 20.45 13.45 -10.46
N GLN A 63 21.17 13.06 -9.40
CA GLN A 63 22.63 13.03 -9.40
C GLN A 63 23.18 11.99 -10.37
N LEU A 64 22.58 10.81 -10.47
CA LEU A 64 22.96 9.81 -11.45
C LEU A 64 22.83 10.35 -12.88
N GLN A 65 21.71 11.02 -13.17
CA GLN A 65 21.46 11.63 -14.46
C GLN A 65 22.48 12.76 -14.76
N SER A 66 22.81 13.58 -13.78
CA SER A 66 23.82 14.65 -13.94
C SER A 66 25.24 14.12 -14.10
N GLN A 67 25.56 12.98 -13.49
CA GLN A 67 26.85 12.33 -13.58
C GLN A 67 26.98 11.39 -14.79
N LEU A 68 25.88 11.11 -15.49
CA LEU A 68 25.88 10.21 -16.65
C LEU A 68 26.92 10.58 -17.71
N PRO A 69 27.09 11.87 -18.09
CA PRO A 69 28.12 12.26 -19.05
C PRO A 69 29.54 11.92 -18.57
N SER A 70 29.83 12.09 -17.27
CA SER A 70 31.14 11.75 -16.71
C SER A 70 31.34 10.24 -16.58
N LEU A 71 30.26 9.49 -16.26
CA LEU A 71 30.31 8.03 -16.16
C LEU A 71 30.48 7.34 -17.52
N THR A 72 30.07 7.98 -18.60
CA THR A 72 30.20 7.46 -19.98
C THR A 72 31.42 8.00 -20.70
N GLN A 73 32.19 8.89 -20.06
CA GLN A 73 33.39 9.48 -20.63
C GLN A 73 34.51 8.43 -20.79
N SER A 74 35.15 8.44 -21.95
CA SER A 74 36.29 7.57 -22.21
C SER A 74 37.51 7.99 -21.38
N PHE A 75 38.32 7.00 -20.96
CA PHE A 75 39.60 7.28 -20.31
C PHE A 75 40.58 7.95 -21.29
N GLY A 76 40.85 9.21 -21.08
CA GLY A 76 41.71 10.03 -21.91
C GLY A 76 42.83 10.69 -21.12
N PRO A 77 43.62 11.58 -21.76
CA PRO A 77 44.81 12.20 -21.11
C PRO A 77 44.46 12.97 -19.83
N GLN A 78 43.31 13.62 -19.76
CA GLN A 78 42.87 14.35 -18.55
C GLN A 78 42.55 13.40 -17.41
N GLN A 79 41.83 12.30 -17.68
CA GLN A 79 41.51 11.26 -16.72
C GLN A 79 42.79 10.54 -16.24
N LEU A 80 43.72 10.28 -17.16
CA LEU A 80 45.01 9.74 -16.81
C LEU A 80 45.75 10.65 -15.81
N GLN A 81 45.89 11.93 -16.11
CA GLN A 81 46.58 12.87 -15.26
C GLN A 81 45.95 12.99 -13.85
N SER A 82 44.61 13.01 -13.78
CA SER A 82 43.92 13.11 -12.50
C SER A 82 43.93 11.82 -11.66
N ASN A 83 44.17 10.67 -12.27
CA ASN A 83 44.22 9.36 -11.61
C ASN A 83 45.63 8.79 -11.43
N LEU A 84 46.64 9.50 -11.91
CA LEU A 84 48.03 9.16 -11.60
C LEU A 84 48.33 9.37 -10.12
N ALA A 85 49.21 8.54 -9.56
CA ALA A 85 49.67 8.73 -8.20
C ALA A 85 50.32 10.11 -8.03
N PRO A 86 50.06 10.83 -6.94
CA PRO A 86 50.57 12.20 -6.73
C PRO A 86 52.12 12.28 -6.79
N ASN A 87 52.80 11.21 -6.50
CA ASN A 87 54.24 11.10 -6.51
C ASN A 87 54.80 10.47 -7.81
N TYR A 88 53.98 10.31 -8.87
CA TYR A 88 54.41 9.66 -10.13
C TYR A 88 55.69 10.25 -10.70
N GLN A 89 55.72 11.58 -10.86
CA GLN A 89 56.87 12.31 -11.39
C GLN A 89 58.14 12.13 -10.54
N PHE A 90 57.96 12.21 -9.21
CA PHE A 90 59.06 12.00 -8.27
C PHE A 90 59.66 10.59 -8.38
N MET A 91 58.79 9.56 -8.37
CA MET A 91 59.19 8.17 -8.46
C MET A 91 59.84 7.83 -9.81
N LEU A 92 59.35 8.39 -10.90
CA LEU A 92 59.94 8.25 -12.23
C LEU A 92 61.36 8.83 -12.25
N ASN A 93 61.55 10.06 -11.76
CA ASN A 93 62.82 10.73 -11.74
C ASN A 93 63.83 10.01 -10.83
N GLN A 94 63.37 9.52 -9.65
CA GLN A 94 64.22 8.78 -8.72
C GLN A 94 64.65 7.42 -9.30
N GLY A 95 63.74 6.71 -9.97
CA GLY A 95 64.06 5.45 -10.62
C GLY A 95 65.02 5.59 -11.78
N LEU A 96 64.87 6.61 -12.63
CA LEU A 96 65.79 6.94 -13.70
C LEU A 96 67.18 7.34 -13.14
N GLY A 97 67.20 8.12 -12.06
CA GLY A 97 68.44 8.50 -11.40
C GLY A 97 69.24 7.31 -10.82
N ALA A 98 68.53 6.40 -10.11
CA ALA A 98 69.07 5.20 -9.56
C ALA A 98 69.63 4.24 -10.65
N GLN A 99 68.87 4.13 -11.76
CA GLN A 99 69.33 3.29 -12.89
C GLN A 99 70.55 3.86 -13.60
N ASN A 100 70.55 5.17 -13.85
CA ASN A 100 71.72 5.84 -14.42
C ASN A 100 72.99 5.68 -13.51
N GLN A 101 72.84 5.76 -12.19
CA GLN A 101 73.91 5.55 -11.24
C GLN A 101 74.46 4.13 -11.26
N ALA A 102 73.57 3.12 -11.28
CA ALA A 102 73.94 1.71 -11.32
C ALA A 102 74.68 1.34 -12.64
N LEU A 103 74.18 1.87 -13.76
CA LEU A 103 74.82 1.64 -15.08
C LEU A 103 76.12 2.37 -15.26
N ASN A 104 76.32 3.55 -14.70
CA ASN A 104 77.54 4.28 -14.67
C ASN A 104 78.64 3.54 -13.84
N ALA A 105 78.24 2.96 -12.73
CA ALA A 105 79.13 2.12 -11.91
C ALA A 105 79.61 0.84 -12.65
N GLY A 106 78.85 0.35 -13.60
CA GLY A 106 79.10 -0.82 -14.42
C GLY A 106 79.90 -0.55 -15.70
N GLY A 107 80.40 0.68 -15.93
CA GLY A 107 81.27 1.02 -17.05
C GLY A 107 80.59 1.57 -18.29
N GLY A 108 79.41 2.12 -18.14
CA GLY A 108 78.57 2.91 -19.03
C GLY A 108 78.79 2.75 -20.55
N GLY A 109 77.74 2.80 -21.28
CA GLY A 109 77.77 2.69 -22.74
C GLY A 109 76.38 2.98 -23.30
N SER A 110 76.12 2.75 -24.55
CA SER A 110 74.79 2.94 -25.23
C SER A 110 73.65 2.15 -24.56
N ASN A 111 73.94 1.14 -23.75
CA ASN A 111 73.00 0.37 -22.97
C ASN A 111 72.36 1.18 -21.85
N ILE A 112 72.93 2.27 -21.34
CA ILE A 112 72.31 3.17 -20.35
C ILE A 112 71.05 3.83 -20.89
N GLY A 113 71.13 4.34 -22.10
CA GLY A 113 70.00 4.97 -22.76
C GLY A 113 68.83 3.98 -22.98
N ILE A 114 69.15 2.75 -23.43
CA ILE A 114 68.16 1.69 -23.67
C ILE A 114 67.51 1.24 -22.36
N ALA A 115 68.30 1.04 -21.31
CA ALA A 115 67.76 0.62 -20.00
C ALA A 115 66.90 1.72 -19.35
N GLY A 116 67.33 2.98 -19.44
CA GLY A 116 66.55 4.13 -18.95
C GLY A 116 65.21 4.29 -19.69
N THR A 117 65.23 4.15 -21.03
CA THR A 117 64.02 4.20 -21.84
C THR A 117 63.06 3.07 -21.46
N LYS A 118 63.58 1.83 -21.39
CA LYS A 118 62.78 0.68 -21.00
C LYS A 118 62.15 0.83 -19.61
N PHE A 119 62.90 1.30 -18.63
CA PHE A 119 62.37 1.60 -17.30
C PHE A 119 61.24 2.64 -17.36
N ALA A 120 61.44 3.72 -18.10
CA ALA A 120 60.44 4.76 -18.23
C ALA A 120 59.15 4.23 -18.91
N GLU A 121 59.31 3.40 -19.96
CA GLU A 121 58.19 2.76 -20.66
C GLU A 121 57.43 1.78 -19.74
N ASP A 122 58.13 0.89 -19.04
CA ASP A 122 57.53 -0.07 -18.11
C ASP A 122 56.83 0.65 -16.94
N TYR A 123 57.46 1.69 -16.40
CA TYR A 123 56.88 2.50 -15.33
C TYR A 123 55.65 3.28 -15.78
N ALA A 124 55.70 3.89 -16.96
CA ALA A 124 54.58 4.60 -17.55
C ALA A 124 53.43 3.65 -17.87
N SER A 125 53.72 2.46 -18.39
CA SER A 125 52.71 1.44 -18.68
C SER A 125 51.98 0.99 -17.42
N ASN A 126 52.74 0.68 -16.34
CA ASN A 126 52.18 0.31 -15.06
C ASN A 126 51.35 1.44 -14.43
N ALA A 127 51.85 2.68 -14.52
CA ALA A 127 51.17 3.85 -14.02
C ALA A 127 49.84 4.11 -14.80
N TYR A 128 49.89 3.90 -16.11
CA TYR A 128 48.69 3.99 -16.96
C TYR A 128 47.61 2.96 -16.53
N GLN A 129 48.04 1.69 -16.38
CA GLN A 129 47.11 0.62 -15.96
C GLN A 129 46.51 0.89 -14.57
N ASN A 130 47.36 1.35 -13.62
CA ASN A 130 46.88 1.71 -12.29
C ASN A 130 45.89 2.88 -12.33
N ALA A 131 46.22 3.93 -13.10
CA ALA A 131 45.33 5.08 -13.27
C ALA A 131 44.00 4.66 -13.94
N PHE A 132 44.06 3.78 -14.93
CA PHE A 132 42.86 3.26 -15.60
C PHE A 132 42.00 2.42 -14.62
N ASN A 133 42.60 1.53 -13.85
CA ASN A 133 41.90 0.73 -12.85
C ASN A 133 41.27 1.62 -11.76
N ASN A 134 41.99 2.64 -11.30
CA ASN A 134 41.48 3.61 -10.35
C ASN A 134 40.27 4.36 -10.92
N TYR A 135 40.37 4.81 -12.16
CA TYR A 135 39.28 5.47 -12.86
C TYR A 135 38.06 4.57 -12.96
N GLN A 136 38.18 3.33 -13.45
CA GLN A 136 37.08 2.37 -13.52
C GLN A 136 36.47 2.10 -12.15
N THR A 137 37.29 1.93 -11.13
CA THR A 137 36.82 1.68 -9.76
C THR A 137 36.02 2.89 -9.24
N GLN A 138 36.51 4.10 -9.46
CA GLN A 138 35.79 5.32 -9.07
C GLN A 138 34.46 5.45 -9.80
N GLN A 139 34.42 5.22 -11.11
CA GLN A 139 33.19 5.26 -11.91
C GLN A 139 32.17 4.22 -11.41
N SER A 140 32.62 2.99 -11.19
CA SER A 140 31.77 1.92 -10.67
C SER A 140 31.24 2.25 -9.26
N ASN A 141 32.09 2.81 -8.41
CA ASN A 141 31.70 3.20 -7.05
C ASN A 141 30.67 4.33 -7.04
N ILE A 142 30.85 5.35 -7.88
CA ILE A 142 29.90 6.47 -8.04
C ILE A 142 28.56 5.91 -8.53
N TYR A 143 28.58 5.14 -9.62
CA TYR A 143 27.39 4.53 -10.18
C TYR A 143 26.64 3.68 -9.14
N ASN A 144 27.34 2.76 -8.48
CA ASN A 144 26.73 1.86 -7.51
C ASN A 144 26.13 2.61 -6.31
N LYS A 145 26.84 3.63 -5.79
CA LYS A 145 26.31 4.46 -4.71
C LYS A 145 25.03 5.20 -5.12
N LEU A 146 25.03 5.83 -6.28
CA LEU A 146 23.87 6.57 -6.79
C LEU A 146 22.72 5.65 -7.16
N ALA A 147 23.00 4.50 -7.77
CA ALA A 147 22.00 3.47 -8.08
C ALA A 147 21.35 2.90 -6.81
N ASN A 148 22.16 2.65 -5.77
CA ASN A 148 21.63 2.20 -4.48
C ASN A 148 20.74 3.25 -3.81
N ILE A 149 21.14 4.52 -3.85
CA ILE A 149 20.33 5.62 -3.31
C ILE A 149 19.02 5.76 -4.08
N ALA A 150 19.06 5.71 -5.41
CA ALA A 150 17.87 5.70 -6.25
C ALA A 150 16.96 4.48 -5.96
N GLY A 151 17.56 3.30 -5.74
CA GLY A 151 16.88 2.07 -5.36
C GLY A 151 16.12 2.18 -4.04
N ILE A 152 16.64 2.90 -3.05
CA ILE A 152 15.94 3.18 -1.78
C ILE A 152 14.62 3.93 -2.05
N GLY A 153 14.65 4.92 -2.94
CA GLY A 153 13.45 5.65 -3.32
C GLY A 153 12.41 4.76 -4.02
N GLN A 154 12.86 3.92 -4.95
CA GLN A 154 11.99 2.97 -5.67
C GLN A 154 11.38 1.94 -4.72
N GLN A 155 12.18 1.38 -3.81
CA GLN A 155 11.68 0.45 -2.77
C GLN A 155 10.65 1.12 -1.86
N SER A 156 10.90 2.36 -1.47
CA SER A 156 9.98 3.13 -0.61
C SER A 156 8.67 3.44 -1.34
N LEU A 157 8.73 3.75 -2.63
CA LEU A 157 7.54 3.96 -3.46
C LEU A 157 6.72 2.66 -3.59
N ALA A 158 7.37 1.53 -3.81
CA ALA A 158 6.72 0.22 -3.87
C ALA A 158 6.03 -0.13 -2.54
N ASN A 159 6.72 0.09 -1.42
CA ASN A 159 6.16 -0.14 -0.10
C ASN A 159 4.96 0.78 0.19
N LEU A 160 5.05 2.05 -0.18
CA LEU A 160 3.94 3.01 -0.04
C LEU A 160 2.74 2.61 -0.93
N SER A 161 3.00 2.16 -2.16
CA SER A 161 1.97 1.68 -3.08
C SER A 161 1.27 0.43 -2.53
N ASN A 162 2.04 -0.53 -2.00
CA ASN A 162 1.49 -1.73 -1.37
C ASN A 162 0.64 -1.39 -0.12
N LEU A 163 1.11 -0.44 0.70
CA LEU A 163 0.36 0.05 1.85
C LEU A 163 -0.94 0.72 1.41
N ALA A 164 -0.90 1.57 0.38
CA ALA A 164 -2.09 2.23 -0.15
C ALA A 164 -3.10 1.23 -0.71
N THR A 165 -2.64 0.26 -1.50
CA THR A 165 -3.49 -0.79 -2.09
C THR A 165 -4.09 -1.69 -1.02
N GLY A 166 -3.27 -2.15 -0.06
CA GLY A 166 -3.74 -2.97 1.06
C GLY A 166 -4.77 -2.22 1.92
N ASN A 167 -4.53 -0.95 2.19
CA ASN A 167 -5.45 -0.10 2.94
C ASN A 167 -6.77 0.11 2.18
N ALA A 168 -6.72 0.41 0.89
CA ALA A 168 -7.90 0.57 0.04
C ALA A 168 -8.74 -0.73 -0.03
N THR A 169 -8.09 -1.88 -0.14
CA THR A 169 -8.76 -3.19 -0.12
C THR A 169 -9.46 -3.44 1.22
N ASN A 170 -8.79 -3.16 2.33
CA ASN A 170 -9.36 -3.32 3.66
C ASN A 170 -10.55 -2.37 3.90
N ILE A 171 -10.44 -1.12 3.47
CA ILE A 171 -11.53 -0.13 3.54
C ILE A 171 -12.72 -0.61 2.71
N SER A 172 -12.49 -1.12 1.50
CA SER A 172 -13.55 -1.67 0.65
C SER A 172 -14.24 -2.87 1.30
N ASN A 173 -13.46 -3.81 1.85
CA ASN A 173 -14.01 -4.99 2.53
C ASN A 173 -14.84 -4.60 3.77
N LEU A 174 -14.39 -3.63 4.55
CA LEU A 174 -15.15 -3.10 5.68
C LEU A 174 -16.44 -2.41 5.22
N GLY A 175 -16.38 -1.66 4.11
CA GLY A 175 -17.56 -1.03 3.51
C GLY A 175 -18.59 -2.05 3.05
N VAL A 176 -18.17 -3.10 2.36
CA VAL A 176 -19.05 -4.20 1.95
C VAL A 176 -19.60 -4.94 3.17
N GLY A 177 -18.78 -5.18 4.20
CA GLY A 177 -19.21 -5.77 5.45
C GLY A 177 -20.28 -4.96 6.16
N ALA A 178 -20.13 -3.63 6.23
CA ALA A 178 -21.11 -2.71 6.78
C ALA A 178 -22.42 -2.72 6.00
N ALA A 179 -22.36 -2.67 4.66
CA ALA A 179 -23.53 -2.72 3.81
C ALA A 179 -24.30 -4.05 3.94
N ASN A 180 -23.58 -5.17 3.98
CA ASN A 180 -24.17 -6.48 4.18
C ASN A 180 -24.83 -6.62 5.57
N ALA A 181 -24.21 -6.06 6.61
CA ALA A 181 -24.79 -6.04 7.94
C ALA A 181 -26.08 -5.23 7.99
N GLN A 182 -26.12 -4.06 7.37
CA GLN A 182 -27.35 -3.25 7.28
C GLN A 182 -28.44 -3.95 6.49
N ALA A 183 -28.10 -4.56 5.34
CA ALA A 183 -29.06 -5.32 4.54
C ALA A 183 -29.63 -6.51 5.32
N ALA A 184 -28.79 -7.27 6.03
CA ALA A 184 -29.21 -8.38 6.87
C ALA A 184 -30.11 -7.92 8.03
N GLY A 185 -29.82 -6.76 8.64
CA GLY A 185 -30.65 -6.16 9.67
C GLY A 185 -32.03 -5.75 9.16
N GLN A 186 -32.10 -5.17 7.97
CA GLN A 186 -33.35 -4.79 7.32
C GLN A 186 -34.21 -6.02 6.96
N VAL A 187 -33.58 -7.02 6.32
CA VAL A 187 -34.26 -8.28 5.98
C VAL A 187 -34.70 -9.02 7.24
N GLY A 188 -33.85 -9.09 8.27
CA GLY A 188 -34.18 -9.71 9.54
C GLY A 188 -35.34 -9.01 10.25
N SER A 189 -35.37 -7.67 10.25
CA SER A 189 -36.49 -6.91 10.85
C SER A 189 -37.76 -7.07 10.07
N ALA A 190 -37.71 -7.02 8.72
CA ALA A 190 -38.90 -7.26 7.88
C ALA A 190 -39.43 -8.68 8.04
N GLY A 191 -38.54 -9.68 8.12
CA GLY A 191 -38.91 -11.07 8.38
C GLY A 191 -39.58 -11.28 9.73
N ALA A 192 -39.05 -10.66 10.78
CA ALA A 192 -39.62 -10.73 12.13
C ALA A 192 -41.02 -10.08 12.18
N ILE A 193 -41.23 -8.91 11.55
CA ILE A 193 -42.52 -8.25 11.48
C ILE A 193 -43.53 -9.10 10.69
N SER A 194 -43.11 -9.62 9.53
CA SER A 194 -43.95 -10.49 8.70
C SER A 194 -44.37 -11.76 9.45
N SER A 195 -43.44 -12.41 10.17
CA SER A 195 -43.73 -13.61 10.97
C SER A 195 -44.70 -13.30 12.12
N GLY A 196 -44.53 -12.14 12.78
CA GLY A 196 -45.43 -11.68 13.83
C GLY A 196 -46.86 -11.39 13.35
N LEU A 197 -46.98 -10.75 12.20
CA LEU A 197 -48.27 -10.48 11.55
C LEU A 197 -48.98 -11.77 11.12
N THR A 198 -48.23 -12.73 10.55
CA THR A 198 -48.75 -14.04 10.16
C THR A 198 -49.18 -14.84 11.40
N GLY A 199 -48.38 -14.83 12.47
CA GLY A 199 -48.73 -15.46 13.73
C GLY A 199 -49.98 -14.86 14.38
N ALA A 200 -50.11 -13.53 14.37
CA ALA A 200 -51.30 -12.85 14.88
C ALA A 200 -52.57 -13.15 14.03
N GLY A 201 -52.40 -13.18 12.69
CA GLY A 201 -53.46 -13.58 11.77
C GLY A 201 -53.96 -15.00 11.99
N ASN A 202 -53.04 -15.94 12.17
CA ASN A 202 -53.38 -17.34 12.46
C ASN A 202 -54.06 -17.51 13.81
N THR A 203 -53.61 -16.79 14.86
CA THR A 203 -54.27 -16.84 16.17
C THR A 203 -55.68 -16.25 16.13
N TYR A 204 -55.87 -15.17 15.33
CA TYR A 204 -57.18 -14.58 15.11
C TYR A 204 -58.10 -15.53 14.34
N ALA A 205 -57.60 -16.15 13.25
CA ALA A 205 -58.38 -17.14 12.48
C ALA A 205 -58.76 -18.36 13.33
N LEU A 206 -57.84 -18.86 14.16
CA LEU A 206 -58.11 -19.95 15.07
C LEU A 206 -59.12 -19.57 16.16
N SER A 207 -59.07 -18.33 16.69
CA SER A 207 -60.02 -17.82 17.65
C SER A 207 -61.44 -17.67 17.08
N SER A 208 -61.54 -17.25 15.78
CA SER A 208 -62.83 -17.15 15.10
C SER A 208 -63.43 -18.52 14.81
N LEU A 209 -62.60 -19.53 14.56
CA LEU A 209 -63.05 -20.91 14.34
C LEU A 209 -63.54 -21.58 15.63
N LEU A 210 -62.91 -21.28 16.74
CA LEU A 210 -63.26 -21.85 18.05
C LEU A 210 -64.39 -21.10 18.76
N ASN A 211 -64.71 -19.87 18.34
CA ASN A 211 -65.78 -19.09 18.93
C ASN A 211 -66.59 -18.34 17.85
N PRO A 212 -67.37 -19.05 17.05
CA PRO A 212 -68.11 -18.51 15.90
C PRO A 212 -69.20 -17.43 16.29
N ALA A 213 -69.55 -17.35 17.57
CA ALA A 213 -70.51 -16.34 18.05
C ALA A 213 -69.98 -14.91 18.07
N ASN A 214 -68.66 -14.68 17.92
CA ASN A 214 -68.09 -13.37 17.93
C ASN A 214 -67.52 -12.95 16.56
N ALA A 215 -67.76 -13.73 15.50
CA ALA A 215 -67.22 -13.49 14.15
C ALA A 215 -68.08 -12.49 13.32
N GLY A 216 -69.07 -11.89 13.90
CA GLY A 216 -70.02 -11.01 13.20
C GLY A 216 -69.54 -9.57 13.01
N GLY A 217 -68.40 -9.35 12.45
CA GLY A 217 -67.88 -7.99 12.15
C GLY A 217 -66.56 -7.89 11.47
N ALA A 218 -65.88 -9.03 11.23
CA ALA A 218 -64.61 -8.99 10.53
C ALA A 218 -64.84 -9.12 9.01
N THR A 219 -64.54 -8.07 8.30
CA THR A 219 -64.32 -8.16 6.85
C THR A 219 -63.32 -9.28 6.60
N GLN A 220 -63.62 -10.22 5.73
CA GLN A 220 -62.73 -11.30 5.33
C GLN A 220 -61.54 -10.70 4.57
N TYR A 221 -60.48 -10.37 5.29
CA TYR A 221 -59.20 -10.10 4.66
C TYR A 221 -58.49 -11.42 4.37
N SER A 222 -58.17 -11.68 3.12
CA SER A 222 -57.51 -12.91 2.67
C SER A 222 -56.08 -13.03 3.16
N SER A 223 -55.52 -11.97 3.76
CA SER A 223 -54.20 -11.96 4.45
C SER A 223 -54.11 -10.78 5.44
N PRO A 224 -53.34 -10.88 6.52
CA PRO A 224 -53.09 -9.78 7.46
C PRO A 224 -52.48 -8.54 6.81
N THR A 225 -51.77 -8.70 5.71
CA THR A 225 -51.19 -7.64 4.89
C THR A 225 -52.28 -6.77 4.21
N GLN A 226 -53.37 -7.38 3.76
CA GLN A 226 -54.48 -6.68 3.12
C GLN A 226 -55.23 -5.79 4.12
N ALA A 227 -55.43 -6.29 5.34
CA ALA A 227 -56.09 -5.55 6.42
C ALA A 227 -55.35 -4.27 6.83
N MET A 228 -54.01 -4.27 6.70
CA MET A 228 -53.17 -3.12 7.01
C MET A 228 -53.16 -2.08 5.87
N ILE A 229 -53.32 -2.52 4.63
CA ILE A 229 -53.34 -1.65 3.44
C ILE A 229 -54.64 -0.84 3.33
N ASP A 230 -55.75 -1.45 3.71
CA ASP A 230 -57.10 -0.86 3.56
C ASP A 230 -57.54 0.02 4.76
N GLN A 231 -56.74 0.11 5.83
CA GLN A 231 -57.02 1.02 6.93
C GLN A 231 -56.60 2.47 6.59
N PRO A 232 -57.37 3.49 7.01
CA PRO A 232 -56.95 4.88 6.90
C PRO A 232 -55.66 5.08 7.71
N GLY A 233 -54.54 5.32 7.06
CA GLY A 233 -53.20 5.42 7.66
C GLY A 233 -52.33 4.18 7.48
N GLY A 234 -52.74 3.19 6.67
CA GLY A 234 -51.90 2.03 6.32
C GLY A 234 -50.71 2.39 5.41
N ILE A 235 -49.81 1.43 5.29
CA ILE A 235 -48.52 1.59 4.61
C ILE A 235 -48.58 1.98 3.13
N SER A 236 -49.77 2.00 2.52
CA SER A 236 -49.94 2.51 1.14
C SER A 236 -49.52 3.99 0.94
N GLN A 237 -49.44 4.78 2.03
CA GLN A 237 -48.98 6.16 1.96
C GLN A 237 -47.48 6.32 1.88
N TYR A 238 -46.71 5.25 2.15
CA TYR A 238 -45.23 5.31 2.17
C TYR A 238 -44.57 4.91 0.85
N PHE A 239 -45.34 4.32 -0.09
CA PHE A 239 -44.79 3.83 -1.35
C PHE A 239 -45.08 4.74 -2.57
N ASN A 240 -45.73 5.90 -2.38
CA ASN A 240 -46.12 6.80 -3.47
C ASN A 240 -45.47 8.20 -3.36
N SER A 241 -44.27 8.29 -2.78
CA SER A 241 -43.50 9.52 -2.79
C SER A 241 -42.11 9.29 -3.41
#